data_d804e57377d615ebbdea15db459a1c75
#
_entry.id   d804e57377d615ebbdea15db459a1c75
#
_cell.length_a   1.000
_cell.length_b   1.000
_cell.length_c   1.000
_cell.angle_alpha   90.00
_cell.angle_beta   90.00
_cell.angle_gamma   90.00
#
_symmetry.space_group_name_H-M   'P 1'
#
loop_
_entity.id
_entity.type
_entity.pdbx_description
1 polymer ?
#
loop_
_entity_poly.entity_id
_entity_poly.type
_entity_poly.pdbx_seq_one_letter_code
_entity_poly.pdbx_strand_id
1 'polypeptide(L)'
;AQTAADTDQTHERTLFIVAMLKTLYLRVSELSERPNWQPAWKHFWQDSDGNQWLKVLGKGNKIRDISVPSALSPYIQRYQKYRASQSPNFGVNSALVAKNRGTGGMTSRQLRRIVQQGFDLGYEKMRAEGFTDEAKALREATTHWLRHTGASQDIATRPLKHMADDLGHASMGTTDQVYIQSDMKERARSGKSREV
;
A
#
# COMPACT_ATOMS: atom_id res chain seq x y z
N ALA A 1 2.73 12.50 3.75
CA ALA A 1 1.34 12.36 3.30
C ALA A 1 0.34 12.76 4.41
N GLN A 2 0.48 12.21 5.63
CA GLN A 2 -0.45 12.51 6.72
C GLN A 2 -0.47 14.00 7.07
N THR A 3 0.67 14.62 7.31
CA THR A 3 0.78 16.07 7.61
C THR A 3 0.12 16.93 6.53
N ALA A 4 0.30 16.58 5.26
CA ALA A 4 -0.33 17.30 4.16
C ALA A 4 -1.87 17.13 4.16
N ALA A 5 -2.37 15.94 4.45
CA ALA A 5 -3.82 15.67 4.54
C ALA A 5 -4.46 16.34 5.78
N ASP A 6 -3.70 16.54 6.86
CA ASP A 6 -4.18 17.25 8.04
C ASP A 6 -4.34 18.75 7.79
N THR A 7 -3.58 19.31 6.86
CA THR A 7 -3.65 20.74 6.48
C THR A 7 -4.56 21.00 5.29
N ASP A 8 -4.68 20.03 4.35
CA ASP A 8 -5.48 20.19 3.13
C ASP A 8 -6.14 18.86 2.74
N GLN A 9 -7.46 18.85 2.75
CA GLN A 9 -8.28 17.67 2.38
C GLN A 9 -8.03 17.18 0.95
N THR A 10 -7.43 17.95 0.06
CA THR A 10 -7.06 17.50 -1.29
C THR A 10 -6.04 16.35 -1.24
N HIS A 11 -5.28 16.22 -0.14
CA HIS A 11 -4.30 15.17 0.08
C HIS A 11 -4.87 13.87 0.73
N GLU A 12 -6.16 13.85 1.09
CA GLU A 12 -6.80 12.66 1.69
C GLU A 12 -6.67 11.41 0.81
N ARG A 13 -6.83 11.60 -0.49
CA ARG A 13 -6.66 10.53 -1.47
C ARG A 13 -5.21 10.04 -1.54
N THR A 14 -4.25 10.94 -1.51
CA THR A 14 -2.82 10.60 -1.51
C THR A 14 -2.47 9.79 -0.27
N LEU A 15 -2.94 10.23 0.90
CA LEU A 15 -2.74 9.53 2.17
C LEU A 15 -3.30 8.11 2.11
N PHE A 16 -4.54 7.95 1.65
CA PHE A 16 -5.18 6.64 1.53
C PHE A 16 -4.43 5.72 0.57
N ILE A 17 -4.06 6.21 -0.63
CA ILE A 17 -3.32 5.41 -1.62
C ILE A 17 -1.97 4.94 -1.06
N VAL A 18 -1.21 5.83 -0.44
CA VAL A 18 0.10 5.51 0.15
C VAL A 18 -0.05 4.48 1.27
N ALA A 19 -1.03 4.68 2.18
CA ALA A 19 -1.31 3.73 3.26
C ALA A 19 -1.66 2.34 2.71
N MET A 20 -2.58 2.26 1.72
CA MET A 20 -2.97 0.99 1.10
C MET A 20 -1.81 0.28 0.41
N LEU A 21 -1.02 0.99 -0.40
CA LEU A 21 0.10 0.40 -1.14
C LEU A 21 1.20 -0.11 -0.23
N LYS A 22 1.50 0.63 0.86
CA LYS A 22 2.54 0.26 1.83
C LYS A 22 2.07 -0.89 2.73
N THR A 23 0.92 -0.73 3.37
CA THR A 23 0.47 -1.63 4.45
C THR A 23 -0.04 -2.97 3.92
N LEU A 24 -0.67 -2.98 2.75
CA LEU A 24 -1.19 -4.20 2.12
C LEU A 24 -0.27 -4.74 1.01
N TYR A 25 0.91 -4.20 0.87
CA TYR A 25 1.91 -4.56 -0.16
C TYR A 25 1.32 -4.62 -1.57
N LEU A 26 0.35 -3.75 -1.88
CA LEU A 26 -0.35 -3.78 -3.16
C LEU A 26 0.56 -3.35 -4.32
N ARG A 27 0.41 -4.03 -5.46
CA ARG A 27 0.84 -3.45 -6.73
C ARG A 27 -0.12 -2.33 -7.11
N VAL A 28 0.39 -1.25 -7.69
CA VAL A 28 -0.47 -0.14 -8.14
C VAL A 28 -1.61 -0.61 -9.06
N SER A 29 -1.35 -1.65 -9.87
CA SER A 29 -2.36 -2.25 -10.74
C SER A 29 -3.47 -2.99 -9.99
N GLU A 30 -3.26 -3.39 -8.75
CA GLU A 30 -4.27 -4.05 -7.91
C GLU A 30 -5.23 -3.04 -7.28
N LEU A 31 -4.81 -1.78 -7.16
CA LEU A 31 -5.65 -0.66 -6.71
C LEU A 31 -6.30 0.10 -7.87
N SER A 32 -5.89 -0.17 -9.12
CA SER A 32 -6.39 0.52 -10.31
C SER A 32 -7.57 -0.17 -10.96
N GLU A 33 -8.42 0.63 -11.61
CA GLU A 33 -9.45 0.11 -12.52
C GLU A 33 -8.80 -0.61 -13.70
N ARG A 34 -9.37 -1.74 -14.10
CA ARG A 34 -9.04 -2.55 -15.28
C ARG A 34 -10.31 -2.86 -16.06
N PRO A 35 -10.26 -3.30 -17.34
CA PRO A 35 -11.45 -3.54 -18.16
C PRO A 35 -12.51 -4.44 -17.49
N ASN A 36 -12.08 -5.48 -16.77
CA ASN A 36 -12.98 -6.47 -16.15
C ASN A 36 -12.91 -6.45 -14.62
N TRP A 37 -12.30 -5.43 -14.01
CA TRP A 37 -12.15 -5.35 -12.57
C TRP A 37 -12.04 -3.92 -12.10
N GLN A 38 -12.98 -3.51 -11.25
CA GLN A 38 -12.91 -2.25 -10.52
C GLN A 38 -12.76 -2.55 -9.03
N PRO A 39 -11.61 -2.22 -8.40
CA PRO A 39 -11.51 -2.23 -6.94
C PRO A 39 -12.59 -1.33 -6.33
N ALA A 40 -13.39 -1.88 -5.43
CA ALA A 40 -14.55 -1.20 -4.85
C ALA A 40 -14.64 -1.51 -3.34
N TRP A 41 -15.40 -0.70 -2.61
CA TRP A 41 -15.56 -0.87 -1.16
C TRP A 41 -16.17 -2.21 -0.78
N LYS A 42 -16.99 -2.83 -1.62
CA LYS A 42 -17.54 -4.19 -1.42
C LYS A 42 -16.49 -5.30 -1.39
N HIS A 43 -15.26 -5.02 -1.81
CA HIS A 43 -14.18 -6.00 -1.77
C HIS A 43 -13.50 -6.07 -0.39
N PHE A 44 -13.79 -5.13 0.52
CA PHE A 44 -13.54 -5.32 1.94
C PHE A 44 -14.61 -6.24 2.53
N TRP A 45 -14.18 -7.23 3.29
CA TRP A 45 -15.07 -8.17 3.95
C TRP A 45 -14.47 -8.63 5.27
N GLN A 46 -15.31 -9.24 6.11
CA GLN A 46 -14.93 -9.73 7.43
C GLN A 46 -15.24 -11.22 7.51
N ASP A 47 -14.34 -12.03 8.06
CA ASP A 47 -14.57 -13.44 8.31
C ASP A 47 -15.36 -13.65 9.63
N SER A 48 -15.66 -14.93 9.94
CA SER A 48 -16.39 -15.32 11.16
C SER A 48 -15.68 -14.96 12.46
N ASP A 49 -14.35 -14.81 12.42
CA ASP A 49 -13.51 -14.48 13.57
C ASP A 49 -13.27 -12.97 13.73
N GLY A 50 -13.89 -12.17 12.85
CA GLY A 50 -13.79 -10.73 12.88
C GLY A 50 -12.58 -10.15 12.16
N ASN A 51 -11.76 -10.98 11.50
CA ASN A 51 -10.62 -10.50 10.75
C ASN A 51 -11.07 -9.77 9.48
N GLN A 52 -10.41 -8.66 9.19
CA GLN A 52 -10.69 -7.87 7.99
C GLN A 52 -9.82 -8.31 6.81
N TRP A 53 -10.43 -8.40 5.65
CA TRP A 53 -9.81 -8.84 4.41
C TRP A 53 -10.11 -7.89 3.26
N LEU A 54 -9.18 -7.80 2.29
CA LEU A 54 -9.40 -7.12 1.02
C LEU A 54 -9.19 -8.09 -0.14
N LYS A 55 -10.24 -8.29 -0.93
CA LYS A 55 -10.19 -9.06 -2.18
C LYS A 55 -9.57 -8.25 -3.29
N VAL A 56 -8.52 -8.76 -3.93
CA VAL A 56 -7.81 -8.10 -5.04
C VAL A 56 -7.65 -9.01 -6.24
N LEU A 57 -7.56 -8.39 -7.43
CA LEU A 57 -7.21 -9.08 -8.67
C LEU A 57 -5.71 -8.89 -8.94
N GLY A 58 -4.93 -9.95 -8.77
CA GLY A 58 -3.48 -9.96 -8.95
C GLY A 58 -3.00 -10.15 -10.39
N LYS A 59 -1.72 -10.52 -10.54
CA LYS A 59 -1.11 -10.88 -11.84
C LYS A 59 -1.74 -12.18 -12.36
N GLY A 60 -1.96 -12.24 -13.67
CA GLY A 60 -2.58 -13.42 -14.32
C GLY A 60 -4.06 -13.59 -13.98
N ASN A 61 -4.76 -12.51 -13.62
CA ASN A 61 -6.18 -12.50 -13.24
C ASN A 61 -6.51 -13.42 -12.04
N LYS A 62 -5.55 -13.70 -11.19
CA LYS A 62 -5.77 -14.49 -9.97
C LYS A 62 -6.33 -13.59 -8.86
N ILE A 63 -7.46 -14.02 -8.30
CA ILE A 63 -8.04 -13.37 -7.13
C ILE A 63 -7.36 -13.91 -5.87
N ARG A 64 -7.06 -13.01 -4.92
CA ARG A 64 -6.63 -13.37 -3.57
C ARG A 64 -7.21 -12.41 -2.56
N ASP A 65 -7.30 -12.85 -1.33
CA ASP A 65 -7.63 -12.03 -0.18
C ASP A 65 -6.34 -11.65 0.56
N ILE A 66 -6.25 -10.39 0.98
CA ILE A 66 -5.12 -9.84 1.73
C ILE A 66 -5.62 -9.46 3.10
N SER A 67 -4.90 -9.84 4.15
CA SER A 67 -5.23 -9.46 5.52
C SER A 67 -5.11 -7.95 5.72
N VAL A 68 -6.14 -7.33 6.33
CA VAL A 68 -6.17 -5.88 6.59
C VAL A 68 -5.87 -5.64 8.07
N PRO A 69 -4.69 -5.11 8.42
CA PRO A 69 -4.35 -4.88 9.82
C PRO A 69 -5.18 -3.73 10.41
N SER A 70 -5.47 -3.83 11.72
CA SER A 70 -6.25 -2.81 12.45
C SER A 70 -5.63 -1.41 12.35
N ALA A 71 -4.31 -1.31 12.26
CA ALA A 71 -3.58 -0.05 12.06
C ALA A 71 -3.98 0.71 10.77
N LEU A 72 -4.55 0.02 9.77
CA LEU A 72 -5.05 0.65 8.54
C LEU A 72 -6.46 1.22 8.70
N SER A 73 -7.24 0.77 9.69
CA SER A 73 -8.64 1.18 9.89
C SER A 73 -8.84 2.69 10.00
N PRO A 74 -8.03 3.46 10.73
CA PRO A 74 -8.18 4.93 10.79
C PRO A 74 -8.05 5.60 9.42
N TYR A 75 -7.17 5.12 8.56
CA TYR A 75 -6.96 5.66 7.20
C TYR A 75 -8.14 5.32 6.28
N ILE A 76 -8.69 4.11 6.42
CA ILE A 76 -9.90 3.67 5.69
C ILE A 76 -11.09 4.55 6.10
N GLN A 77 -11.38 4.68 7.39
CA GLN A 77 -12.51 5.46 7.91
C GLN A 77 -12.39 6.95 7.54
N ARG A 78 -11.18 7.52 7.67
CA ARG A 78 -10.90 8.90 7.29
C ARG A 78 -11.19 9.14 5.82
N TYR A 79 -10.71 8.26 4.94
CA TYR A 79 -10.96 8.39 3.52
C TYR A 79 -12.42 8.13 3.13
N GLN A 80 -13.11 7.20 3.79
CA GLN A 80 -14.55 7.00 3.61
C GLN A 80 -15.35 8.26 3.95
N LYS A 81 -15.05 8.90 5.08
CA LYS A 81 -15.67 10.16 5.49
C LYS A 81 -15.46 11.26 4.45
N TYR A 82 -14.21 11.41 3.98
CA TYR A 82 -13.90 12.34 2.90
C TYR A 82 -14.68 12.02 1.63
N ARG A 83 -14.76 10.76 1.21
CA ARG A 83 -15.49 10.35 0.02
C ARG A 83 -16.99 10.59 0.14
N ALA A 84 -17.58 10.33 1.29
CA ALA A 84 -19.00 10.58 1.56
C ALA A 84 -19.33 12.08 1.47
N SER A 85 -18.44 12.97 1.93
CA SER A 85 -18.62 14.42 1.79
C SER A 85 -18.51 14.91 0.34
N GLN A 86 -17.78 14.18 -0.53
CA GLN A 86 -17.57 14.57 -1.93
C GLN A 86 -18.61 13.98 -2.89
N SER A 87 -19.37 12.97 -2.48
CA SER A 87 -20.30 12.26 -3.36
C SER A 87 -21.53 11.76 -2.63
N PRO A 88 -22.72 12.30 -2.90
CA PRO A 88 -23.96 11.82 -2.28
C PRO A 88 -24.26 10.35 -2.54
N ASN A 89 -23.75 9.80 -3.67
CA ASN A 89 -23.97 8.41 -4.08
C ASN A 89 -22.83 7.49 -3.65
N PHE A 90 -22.00 7.91 -2.68
CA PHE A 90 -20.93 7.06 -2.15
C PHE A 90 -21.51 5.85 -1.42
N GLY A 91 -21.02 4.66 -1.73
CA GLY A 91 -21.47 3.40 -1.13
C GLY A 91 -20.57 2.22 -1.49
N VAL A 92 -21.01 1.03 -1.10
CA VAL A 92 -20.21 -0.21 -1.21
C VAL A 92 -19.78 -0.57 -2.64
N ASN A 93 -20.53 -0.15 -3.64
CA ASN A 93 -20.17 -0.37 -5.05
C ASN A 93 -19.27 0.73 -5.62
N SER A 94 -19.03 1.80 -4.88
CA SER A 94 -18.13 2.88 -5.31
C SER A 94 -16.70 2.37 -5.45
N ALA A 95 -15.98 2.90 -6.46
CA ALA A 95 -14.56 2.61 -6.63
C ALA A 95 -13.77 2.97 -5.37
N LEU A 96 -12.79 2.13 -4.97
CA LEU A 96 -11.90 2.41 -3.84
C LEU A 96 -11.20 3.75 -4.02
N VAL A 97 -10.63 3.99 -5.21
CA VAL A 97 -10.05 5.28 -5.57
C VAL A 97 -10.75 5.77 -6.83
N ALA A 98 -11.75 6.62 -6.65
CA ALA A 98 -12.54 7.14 -7.76
C ALA A 98 -11.82 8.24 -8.54
N LYS A 99 -12.17 8.36 -9.82
CA LYS A 99 -11.77 9.49 -10.68
C LYS A 99 -12.27 10.82 -10.11
N ASN A 100 -11.59 11.92 -10.46
CA ASN A 100 -12.04 13.27 -10.07
C ASN A 100 -13.29 13.71 -10.86
N ARG A 101 -13.40 13.23 -12.09
CA ARG A 101 -14.53 13.51 -12.98
C ARG A 101 -14.99 12.21 -13.63
N GLY A 102 -16.30 12.08 -13.82
CA GLY A 102 -16.92 10.87 -14.38
C GLY A 102 -17.05 9.73 -13.35
N THR A 103 -17.40 8.55 -13.82
CA THR A 103 -17.61 7.33 -13.04
C THR A 103 -16.38 6.42 -13.05
N GLY A 104 -16.32 5.49 -12.09
CA GLY A 104 -15.28 4.46 -12.03
C GLY A 104 -14.04 4.82 -11.25
N GLY A 105 -13.07 3.91 -11.29
CA GLY A 105 -11.80 3.99 -10.55
C GLY A 105 -10.69 4.67 -11.34
N MET A 106 -9.61 4.99 -10.67
CA MET A 106 -8.41 5.53 -11.30
C MET A 106 -7.60 4.46 -12.02
N THR A 107 -6.95 4.85 -13.13
CA THR A 107 -5.97 4.02 -13.83
C THR A 107 -4.65 3.95 -13.05
N SER A 108 -3.82 2.94 -13.34
CA SER A 108 -2.47 2.84 -12.75
C SER A 108 -1.60 4.07 -13.03
N ARG A 109 -1.76 4.72 -14.19
CA ARG A 109 -1.03 5.96 -14.52
C ARG A 109 -1.43 7.11 -13.60
N GLN A 110 -2.74 7.27 -13.35
CA GLN A 110 -3.25 8.31 -12.44
C GLN A 110 -2.79 8.09 -11.01
N LEU A 111 -2.86 6.83 -10.53
CA LEU A 111 -2.39 6.47 -9.18
C LEU A 111 -0.89 6.74 -9.01
N ARG A 112 -0.04 6.36 -9.98
CA ARG A 112 1.39 6.66 -9.93
C ARG A 112 1.66 8.16 -9.84
N ARG A 113 0.93 8.97 -10.62
CA ARG A 113 1.08 10.43 -10.56
C ARG A 113 0.74 11.00 -9.19
N ILE A 114 -0.32 10.50 -8.54
CA ILE A 114 -0.70 10.95 -7.19
C ILE A 114 0.36 10.55 -6.16
N VAL A 115 0.87 9.32 -6.25
CA VAL A 115 1.95 8.87 -5.35
C VAL A 115 3.21 9.69 -5.56
N GLN A 116 3.56 10.01 -6.81
CA GLN A 116 4.72 10.86 -7.11
C GLN A 116 4.56 12.25 -6.50
N GLN A 117 3.40 12.87 -6.62
CA GLN A 117 3.11 14.13 -5.93
C GLN A 117 3.29 14.03 -4.41
N GLY A 118 2.93 12.89 -3.82
CA GLY A 118 3.18 12.62 -2.40
C GLY A 118 4.67 12.52 -2.06
N PHE A 119 5.48 11.93 -2.92
CA PHE A 119 6.94 11.89 -2.76
C PHE A 119 7.57 13.28 -2.94
N ASP A 120 7.09 14.06 -3.92
CA ASP A 120 7.56 15.42 -4.14
C ASP A 120 7.31 16.33 -2.93
N LEU A 121 6.13 16.23 -2.30
CA LEU A 121 5.82 16.90 -1.03
C LEU A 121 6.75 16.44 0.10
N GLY A 122 7.02 15.14 0.17
CA GLY A 122 7.97 14.58 1.14
C GLY A 122 9.39 15.10 0.92
N TYR A 123 9.82 15.16 -0.33
CA TYR A 123 11.11 15.72 -0.73
C TYR A 123 11.28 17.17 -0.27
N GLU A 124 10.31 18.04 -0.60
CA GLU A 124 10.39 19.45 -0.22
C GLU A 124 10.41 19.63 1.31
N LYS A 125 9.61 18.86 2.04
CA LYS A 125 9.61 18.89 3.49
C LYS A 125 10.96 18.47 4.08
N MET A 126 11.50 17.33 3.68
CA MET A 126 12.79 16.83 4.18
C MET A 126 13.93 17.79 3.85
N ARG A 127 13.91 18.37 2.65
CA ARG A 127 14.89 19.38 2.24
C ARG A 127 14.82 20.63 3.12
N ALA A 128 13.63 21.10 3.44
CA ALA A 128 13.42 22.24 4.32
C ALA A 128 13.90 21.99 5.77
N GLU A 129 13.84 20.72 6.20
CA GLU A 129 14.33 20.25 7.50
C GLU A 129 15.85 19.95 7.51
N GLY A 130 16.56 20.11 6.38
CA GLY A 130 18.00 19.91 6.26
C GLY A 130 18.45 18.51 5.84
N PHE A 131 17.53 17.57 5.61
CA PHE A 131 17.79 16.18 5.16
C PHE A 131 17.95 16.11 3.64
N THR A 132 18.92 16.82 3.08
CA THR A 132 19.01 17.03 1.62
C THR A 132 19.36 15.77 0.85
N ASP A 133 20.24 14.90 1.39
CA ASP A 133 20.68 13.69 0.69
C ASP A 133 19.63 12.59 0.78
N GLU A 134 19.01 12.39 1.95
CA GLU A 134 17.91 11.46 2.14
C GLU A 134 16.69 11.87 1.31
N ALA A 135 16.43 13.18 1.18
CA ALA A 135 15.34 13.69 0.36
C ALA A 135 15.49 13.32 -1.12
N LYS A 136 16.72 13.29 -1.67
CA LYS A 136 16.96 12.92 -3.07
C LYS A 136 16.40 11.53 -3.41
N ALA A 137 16.46 10.59 -2.49
CA ALA A 137 15.92 9.25 -2.68
C ALA A 137 14.40 9.25 -2.94
N LEU A 138 13.64 10.22 -2.41
CA LEU A 138 12.21 10.33 -2.65
C LEU A 138 11.87 10.74 -4.10
N ARG A 139 12.75 11.45 -4.79
CA ARG A 139 12.55 11.80 -6.21
C ARG A 139 12.62 10.59 -7.13
N GLU A 140 13.44 9.61 -6.76
CA GLU A 140 13.62 8.36 -7.51
C GLU A 140 12.64 7.27 -7.05
N ALA A 141 11.94 7.50 -5.94
CA ALA A 141 11.00 6.56 -5.37
C ALA A 141 9.82 6.32 -6.31
N THR A 142 9.38 5.08 -6.37
CA THR A 142 8.23 4.65 -7.16
C THR A 142 7.17 4.00 -6.27
N THR A 143 5.98 3.74 -6.83
CA THR A 143 4.95 2.98 -6.12
C THR A 143 5.44 1.61 -5.64
N HIS A 144 6.44 1.03 -6.30
CA HIS A 144 7.04 -0.25 -5.91
C HIS A 144 7.83 -0.13 -4.61
N TRP A 145 8.44 1.03 -4.35
CA TRP A 145 9.12 1.33 -3.10
C TRP A 145 8.20 1.19 -1.89
N LEU A 146 6.96 1.67 -1.98
CA LEU A 146 5.99 1.56 -0.89
C LEU A 146 5.73 0.10 -0.53
N ARG A 147 5.55 -0.75 -1.54
CA ARG A 147 5.36 -2.19 -1.35
C ARG A 147 6.60 -2.85 -0.74
N HIS A 148 7.79 -2.55 -1.24
CA HIS A 148 9.04 -3.06 -0.69
C HIS A 148 9.25 -2.61 0.75
N THR A 149 9.07 -1.32 1.02
CA THR A 149 9.23 -0.78 2.37
C THR A 149 8.30 -1.45 3.37
N GLY A 150 7.01 -1.61 3.02
CA GLY A 150 6.05 -2.30 3.88
C GLY A 150 6.45 -3.74 4.14
N ALA A 151 6.74 -4.50 3.08
CA ALA A 151 7.13 -5.90 3.21
C ALA A 151 8.44 -6.09 4.00
N SER A 152 9.45 -5.22 3.76
CA SER A 152 10.74 -5.30 4.49
C SER A 152 10.61 -4.97 5.98
N GLN A 153 9.68 -4.09 6.35
CA GLN A 153 9.42 -3.77 7.75
C GLN A 153 8.80 -4.96 8.50
N ASP A 154 7.96 -5.73 7.83
CA ASP A 154 7.18 -6.80 8.47
C ASP A 154 7.87 -8.17 8.42
N ILE A 155 8.94 -8.32 7.63
CA ILE A 155 9.62 -9.62 7.43
C ILE A 155 10.19 -10.20 8.74
N ALA A 156 10.56 -9.35 9.68
CA ALA A 156 11.10 -9.78 10.99
C ALA A 156 10.02 -10.29 11.94
N THR A 157 8.74 -9.94 11.70
CA THR A 157 7.64 -10.19 12.63
C THR A 157 6.54 -11.08 12.09
N ARG A 158 6.45 -11.23 10.75
CA ARG A 158 5.42 -12.02 10.08
C ARG A 158 5.99 -13.30 9.46
N PRO A 159 5.27 -14.45 9.53
CA PRO A 159 5.68 -15.66 8.82
C PRO A 159 5.81 -15.41 7.32
N LEU A 160 6.93 -15.83 6.72
CA LEU A 160 7.23 -15.63 5.29
C LEU A 160 6.13 -16.19 4.37
N LYS A 161 5.52 -17.31 4.74
CA LYS A 161 4.42 -17.89 3.98
C LYS A 161 3.22 -16.95 3.89
N HIS A 162 2.82 -16.35 5.03
CA HIS A 162 1.71 -15.40 5.05
C HIS A 162 2.02 -14.14 4.24
N MET A 163 3.26 -13.67 4.30
CA MET A 163 3.71 -12.55 3.49
C MET A 163 3.72 -12.89 1.99
N ALA A 164 4.16 -14.10 1.61
CA ALA A 164 4.16 -14.54 0.21
C ALA A 164 2.73 -14.61 -0.35
N ASP A 165 1.78 -15.08 0.44
CA ASP A 165 0.37 -15.12 0.08
C ASP A 165 -0.20 -13.71 -0.11
N ASP A 166 0.01 -12.78 0.85
CA ASP A 166 -0.42 -11.38 0.75
C ASP A 166 0.27 -10.64 -0.42
N LEU A 167 1.54 -10.91 -0.68
CA LEU A 167 2.27 -10.38 -1.82
C LEU A 167 1.79 -10.98 -3.16
N GLY A 168 1.14 -12.13 -3.15
CA GLY A 168 0.75 -12.86 -4.36
C GLY A 168 1.97 -13.33 -5.16
N HIS A 169 2.96 -13.88 -4.48
CA HIS A 169 4.09 -14.55 -5.09
C HIS A 169 3.73 -16.00 -5.39
N ALA A 170 4.05 -16.45 -6.61
CA ALA A 170 3.74 -17.81 -7.04
C ALA A 170 4.63 -18.88 -6.37
N SER A 171 5.77 -18.45 -5.81
CA SER A 171 6.68 -19.32 -5.05
C SER A 171 7.28 -18.56 -3.87
N MET A 172 7.55 -19.29 -2.79
CA MET A 172 8.25 -18.74 -1.61
C MET A 172 9.65 -18.24 -1.96
N GLY A 173 10.35 -18.89 -2.89
CA GLY A 173 11.69 -18.47 -3.35
C GLY A 173 11.75 -17.04 -3.86
N THR A 174 10.67 -16.49 -4.42
CA THR A 174 10.63 -15.08 -4.84
C THR A 174 10.62 -14.14 -3.63
N THR A 175 9.93 -14.50 -2.55
CA THR A 175 9.92 -13.74 -1.30
C THR A 175 11.29 -13.83 -0.63
N ASP A 176 11.87 -15.01 -0.55
CA ASP A 176 13.20 -15.25 0.02
C ASP A 176 14.29 -14.46 -0.72
N GLN A 177 14.32 -14.52 -2.06
CA GLN A 177 15.36 -13.84 -2.84
C GLN A 177 15.30 -12.32 -2.75
N VAL A 178 14.11 -11.74 -2.66
CA VAL A 178 13.94 -10.28 -2.64
C VAL A 178 14.15 -9.68 -1.26
N TYR A 179 13.78 -10.39 -0.19
CA TYR A 179 13.75 -9.83 1.17
C TYR A 179 14.83 -10.39 2.11
N ILE A 180 15.34 -11.60 1.87
CA ILE A 180 16.38 -12.20 2.74
C ILE A 180 17.79 -11.69 2.39
N GLN A 181 18.04 -11.23 1.16
CA GLN A 181 19.36 -10.67 0.80
C GLN A 181 19.73 -9.39 1.58
N SER A 182 18.76 -8.71 2.19
CA SER A 182 19.01 -7.44 2.88
C SER A 182 19.66 -7.60 4.27
N ASP A 183 19.76 -8.81 4.81
CA ASP A 183 20.24 -8.97 6.17
C ASP A 183 21.39 -9.94 6.43
N MET A 184 22.46 -9.75 5.66
CA MET A 184 23.73 -10.43 5.98
C MET A 184 24.26 -10.08 7.39
N LYS A 185 23.97 -8.89 7.91
CA LYS A 185 24.41 -8.47 9.25
C LYS A 185 23.62 -9.16 10.36
N GLU A 186 22.30 -9.33 10.21
CA GLU A 186 21.50 -10.12 11.15
C GLU A 186 21.79 -11.61 11.06
N ARG A 187 21.97 -12.15 9.85
CA ARG A 187 22.42 -13.54 9.66
C ARG A 187 23.77 -13.79 10.36
N ALA A 188 24.71 -12.84 10.26
CA ALA A 188 25.99 -12.93 10.94
C ALA A 188 25.82 -12.85 12.48
N ARG A 189 24.92 -12.02 12.99
CA ARG A 189 24.61 -11.91 14.42
C ARG A 189 23.96 -13.18 14.95
N SER A 190 22.92 -13.69 14.30
CA SER A 190 22.25 -14.94 14.69
C SER A 190 23.18 -16.15 14.54
N GLY A 191 24.12 -16.11 13.59
CA GLY A 191 25.15 -17.15 13.43
C GLY A 191 26.12 -17.24 14.59
N LYS A 192 26.41 -16.13 15.29
CA LYS A 192 27.30 -16.09 16.45
C LYS A 192 26.74 -16.75 17.71
N SER A 193 25.45 -16.94 17.80
CA SER A 193 24.77 -17.59 18.93
C SER A 193 24.58 -19.10 18.76
N ARG A 194 25.13 -19.71 17.68
CA ARG A 194 25.09 -21.16 17.50
C ARG A 194 26.09 -21.83 18.40
N GLU A 195 25.63 -22.79 19.19
CA GLU A 195 26.47 -23.71 19.94
C GLU A 195 27.01 -24.83 19.06
N VAL A 196 28.23 -25.34 19.36
CA VAL A 196 28.89 -26.42 18.62
C VAL A 196 28.45 -27.75 19.20
#